data_7476e0465829a9aa33ea55a910299447
#
_entry.id   7476e0465829a9aa33ea55a910299447
#
_cell.length_a   1.000
_cell.length_b   1.000
_cell.length_c   1.000
_cell.angle_alpha   90.00
_cell.angle_beta   90.00
_cell.angle_gamma   90.00
#
_symmetry.space_group_name_H-M   'P 1'
#
loop_
_entity.id
_entity.type
_entity.pdbx_description
1 polymer ?
#
loop_
_entity_poly.entity_id
_entity_poly.type
_entity_poly.pdbx_seq_one_letter_code
_entity_poly.pdbx_strand_id
1 'polypeptide(L)'
;MFEKFKQRLSGVEEKIDDFNLKGAELIKNLKEIEGYNKMLGGHNALLNALNKTIFTFSKKKEYTLLDTGCGGGDTMIRAAEVATKKGYSLKMKGVDANPFIVDYAQSRTKKNANIKIEIGDVFDKNFFSESYDFVSANIFLHHFSEEEIISFIQQAIPKTNQ
;
A
#
# COMPACT_ATOMS: atom_id res chain seq x y z
N MET A 1 1.74 -4.61 33.42
CA MET A 1 0.54 -4.28 32.63
C MET A 1 0.79 -4.23 31.12
N PHE A 2 2.02 -4.40 30.64
CA PHE A 2 2.39 -4.35 29.20
C PHE A 2 2.60 -5.72 28.52
N GLU A 3 2.58 -6.84 29.26
CA GLU A 3 2.77 -8.18 28.65
C GLU A 3 1.56 -8.69 27.87
N LYS A 4 0.34 -8.20 28.16
CA LYS A 4 -0.88 -8.60 27.43
C LYS A 4 -0.93 -8.11 25.97
N PHE A 5 -0.11 -7.13 25.61
CA PHE A 5 -0.06 -6.59 24.23
C PHE A 5 1.02 -7.27 23.34
N LYS A 6 1.78 -8.23 23.88
CA LYS A 6 2.82 -8.96 23.14
C LYS A 6 2.31 -10.20 22.40
N GLN A 7 1.11 -10.69 22.71
CA GLN A 7 0.51 -11.79 21.97
C GLN A 7 -0.42 -11.21 20.91
N ARG A 8 0.01 -11.36 19.65
CA ARG A 8 -0.90 -11.20 18.51
C ARG A 8 -2.09 -12.12 18.75
N LEU A 9 -3.31 -11.64 18.61
CA LEU A 9 -4.51 -12.46 18.64
C LEU A 9 -4.49 -13.34 17.39
N SER A 10 -3.84 -14.48 17.46
CA SER A 10 -3.87 -15.48 16.39
C SER A 10 -5.31 -15.99 16.26
N GLY A 11 -5.87 -15.93 15.06
CA GLY A 11 -7.20 -16.46 14.75
C GLY A 11 -8.36 -15.48 14.78
N VAL A 12 -8.12 -14.16 14.91
CA VAL A 12 -9.13 -13.13 14.65
C VAL A 12 -8.88 -12.58 13.25
N GLU A 13 -9.59 -13.11 12.26
CA GLU A 13 -9.63 -12.54 10.92
C GLU A 13 -10.41 -11.22 10.98
N GLU A 14 -9.83 -10.16 10.43
CA GLU A 14 -10.56 -8.92 10.24
C GLU A 14 -11.59 -9.13 9.12
N LYS A 15 -12.80 -8.56 9.27
CA LYS A 15 -13.85 -8.69 8.23
C LYS A 15 -13.39 -8.24 6.84
N ILE A 16 -12.39 -7.38 6.77
CA ILE A 16 -11.86 -6.86 5.50
C ILE A 16 -10.95 -7.88 4.80
N ASP A 17 -10.48 -8.92 5.51
CA ASP A 17 -9.65 -10.01 4.96
C ASP A 17 -10.47 -11.04 4.17
N ASP A 18 -11.81 -10.98 4.25
CA ASP A 18 -12.67 -11.77 3.39
C ASP A 18 -12.65 -11.21 1.96
N PHE A 19 -11.87 -11.84 1.07
CA PHE A 19 -11.78 -11.47 -0.35
C PHE A 19 -13.12 -11.53 -1.11
N ASN A 20 -14.16 -12.16 -0.54
CA ASN A 20 -15.51 -12.17 -1.09
C ASN A 20 -16.35 -10.99 -0.59
N LEU A 21 -15.89 -10.24 0.39
CA LEU A 21 -16.61 -9.08 0.90
C LEU A 21 -16.72 -8.02 -0.19
N LYS A 22 -17.94 -7.53 -0.41
CA LYS A 22 -18.27 -6.57 -1.46
C LYS A 22 -19.45 -5.69 -1.06
N GLY A 23 -19.68 -4.65 -1.82
CA GLY A 23 -20.87 -3.81 -1.68
C GLY A 23 -20.66 -2.60 -0.78
N ALA A 24 -21.76 -1.98 -0.37
CA ALA A 24 -21.76 -0.71 0.33
C ALA A 24 -21.07 -0.75 1.70
N GLU A 25 -21.12 -1.89 2.39
CA GLU A 25 -20.47 -2.08 3.69
C GLU A 25 -18.95 -2.01 3.56
N LEU A 26 -18.36 -2.68 2.57
CA LEU A 26 -16.93 -2.63 2.32
C LEU A 26 -16.47 -1.22 1.95
N ILE A 27 -17.23 -0.50 1.10
CA ILE A 27 -16.93 0.90 0.77
C ILE A 27 -16.98 1.78 2.02
N LYS A 28 -17.95 1.54 2.92
CA LYS A 28 -18.04 2.27 4.17
C LYS A 28 -16.79 2.03 5.04
N ASN A 29 -16.37 0.78 5.19
CA ASN A 29 -15.17 0.42 5.94
C ASN A 29 -13.92 1.08 5.35
N LEU A 30 -13.73 1.04 4.03
CA LEU A 30 -12.61 1.71 3.36
C LEU A 30 -12.61 3.23 3.61
N LYS A 31 -13.77 3.88 3.63
CA LYS A 31 -13.89 5.32 3.94
C LYS A 31 -13.59 5.62 5.41
N GLU A 32 -13.96 4.72 6.32
CA GLU A 32 -13.64 4.86 7.74
C GLU A 32 -12.13 4.71 7.96
N ILE A 33 -11.48 3.73 7.33
CA ILE A 33 -10.01 3.56 7.35
C ILE A 33 -9.32 4.81 6.79
N GLU A 34 -9.78 5.34 5.66
CA GLU A 34 -9.26 6.60 5.12
C GLU A 34 -9.41 7.77 6.10
N GLY A 35 -10.55 7.85 6.79
CA GLY A 35 -10.79 8.84 7.83
C GLY A 35 -9.78 8.72 8.98
N TYR A 36 -9.53 7.51 9.46
CA TYR A 36 -8.51 7.25 10.47
C TYR A 36 -7.11 7.57 9.97
N ASN A 37 -6.77 7.19 8.74
CA ASN A 37 -5.47 7.51 8.13
C ASN A 37 -5.23 9.03 8.07
N LYS A 38 -6.26 9.81 7.74
CA LYS A 38 -6.18 11.28 7.74
C LYS A 38 -6.03 11.85 9.15
N MET A 39 -6.79 11.35 10.11
CA MET A 39 -6.83 11.88 11.46
C MET A 39 -5.62 11.46 12.30
N LEU A 40 -5.20 10.19 12.20
CA LEU A 40 -4.13 9.59 13.01
C LEU A 40 -2.77 9.56 12.30
N GLY A 41 -2.71 10.07 11.08
CA GLY A 41 -1.45 10.15 10.33
C GLY A 41 -1.01 8.83 9.69
N GLY A 42 -1.93 7.91 9.37
CA GLY A 42 -1.61 6.65 8.69
C GLY A 42 -0.87 6.85 7.35
N HIS A 43 -1.16 7.95 6.64
CA HIS A 43 -0.40 8.32 5.44
C HIS A 43 1.05 8.76 5.73
N ASN A 44 1.35 9.19 6.97
CA ASN A 44 2.64 9.78 7.30
C ASN A 44 3.79 8.77 7.22
N ALA A 45 3.54 7.49 7.39
CA ALA A 45 4.57 6.47 7.27
C ALA A 45 5.19 6.49 5.86
N LEU A 46 4.37 6.37 4.82
CA LEU A 46 4.83 6.45 3.43
C LEU A 46 5.39 7.84 3.10
N LEU A 47 4.69 8.92 3.45
CA LEU A 47 5.14 10.28 3.13
C LEU A 47 6.47 10.63 3.80
N ASN A 48 6.71 10.18 5.03
CA ASN A 48 7.98 10.38 5.71
C ASN A 48 9.10 9.55 5.08
N ALA A 49 8.80 8.32 4.65
CA ALA A 49 9.76 7.50 3.91
C ALA A 49 10.14 8.19 2.59
N LEU A 50 9.17 8.67 1.79
CA LEU A 50 9.41 9.41 0.55
C LEU A 50 10.20 10.71 0.79
N ASN A 51 9.91 11.44 1.87
CA ASN A 51 10.65 12.66 2.22
C ASN A 51 12.12 12.40 2.57
N LYS A 52 12.41 11.24 3.17
CA LYS A 52 13.77 10.85 3.56
C LYS A 52 14.55 10.17 2.44
N THR A 53 13.88 9.79 1.36
CA THR A 53 14.47 9.04 0.24
C THR A 53 14.25 9.78 -1.07
N ILE A 54 13.21 9.49 -1.84
CA ILE A 54 12.95 10.03 -3.18
C ILE A 54 13.09 11.54 -3.23
N PHE A 55 12.51 12.25 -2.26
CA PHE A 55 12.53 13.72 -2.27
C PHE A 55 13.87 14.34 -1.87
N THR A 56 14.89 13.52 -1.63
CA THR A 56 16.29 13.96 -1.49
C THR A 56 17.13 13.71 -2.74
N PHE A 57 16.59 12.94 -3.72
CA PHE A 57 17.29 12.56 -4.94
C PHE A 57 17.08 13.58 -6.07
N SER A 58 17.61 13.25 -7.25
CA SER A 58 17.47 14.11 -8.43
C SER A 58 16.02 14.17 -8.92
N LYS A 59 15.52 15.40 -9.15
CA LYS A 59 14.18 15.62 -9.74
C LYS A 59 14.07 15.26 -11.22
N LYS A 60 15.18 14.93 -11.88
CA LYS A 60 15.23 14.63 -13.32
C LYS A 60 14.87 13.17 -13.65
N LYS A 61 14.80 12.31 -12.63
CA LYS A 61 14.43 10.88 -12.81
C LYS A 61 12.95 10.69 -12.47
N GLU A 62 12.28 9.82 -13.24
CA GLU A 62 11.00 9.24 -12.82
C GLU A 62 11.29 8.11 -11.82
N TYR A 63 10.61 8.14 -10.70
CA TYR A 63 10.70 7.12 -9.67
C TYR A 63 9.48 6.20 -9.72
N THR A 64 9.69 4.93 -9.37
CA THR A 64 8.64 3.91 -9.36
C THR A 64 8.40 3.40 -7.95
N LEU A 65 7.12 3.24 -7.58
CA LEU A 65 6.69 2.72 -6.29
C LEU A 65 5.64 1.64 -6.48
N LEU A 66 5.85 0.48 -5.86
CA LEU A 66 4.84 -0.56 -5.68
C LEU A 66 4.22 -0.42 -4.29
N ASP A 67 2.90 -0.31 -4.21
CA ASP A 67 2.14 -0.26 -2.94
C ASP A 67 1.32 -1.55 -2.81
N THR A 68 1.72 -2.42 -1.88
CA THR A 68 1.08 -3.72 -1.63
C THR A 68 0.01 -3.58 -0.56
N GLY A 69 -1.17 -4.17 -0.80
CA GLY A 69 -2.35 -3.94 0.03
C GLY A 69 -2.81 -2.48 -0.06
N CYS A 70 -2.92 -1.95 -1.29
CA CYS A 70 -3.17 -0.53 -1.51
C CYS A 70 -4.57 -0.05 -1.06
N GLY A 71 -5.49 -0.98 -0.75
CA GLY A 71 -6.84 -0.67 -0.29
C GLY A 71 -7.55 0.30 -1.23
N GLY A 72 -8.20 1.32 -0.68
CA GLY A 72 -8.90 2.35 -1.48
C GLY A 72 -8.01 3.34 -2.22
N GLY A 73 -6.68 3.19 -2.20
CA GLY A 73 -5.71 4.02 -2.92
C GLY A 73 -5.50 5.43 -2.34
N ASP A 74 -6.03 5.71 -1.14
CA ASP A 74 -5.97 7.03 -0.51
C ASP A 74 -4.54 7.48 -0.20
N THR A 75 -3.69 6.57 0.26
CA THR A 75 -2.27 6.84 0.53
C THR A 75 -1.51 7.17 -0.75
N MET A 76 -1.79 6.45 -1.84
CA MET A 76 -1.18 6.71 -3.15
C MET A 76 -1.61 8.06 -3.73
N ILE A 77 -2.90 8.40 -3.63
CA ILE A 77 -3.41 9.72 -4.07
C ILE A 77 -2.66 10.81 -3.31
N ARG A 78 -2.50 10.66 -2.00
CA ARG A 78 -1.77 11.64 -1.19
C ARG A 78 -0.30 11.72 -1.55
N ALA A 79 0.35 10.58 -1.82
CA ALA A 79 1.74 10.54 -2.28
C ALA A 79 1.92 11.24 -3.63
N ALA A 80 0.99 11.04 -4.58
CA ALA A 80 0.98 11.72 -5.88
C ALA A 80 0.89 13.24 -5.74
N GLU A 81 -0.01 13.73 -4.88
CA GLU A 81 -0.16 15.17 -4.60
C GLU A 81 1.13 15.78 -4.06
N VAL A 82 1.75 15.10 -3.08
CA VAL A 82 2.98 15.59 -2.45
C VAL A 82 4.15 15.56 -3.44
N ALA A 83 4.29 14.49 -4.22
CA ALA A 83 5.32 14.38 -5.25
C ALA A 83 5.19 15.52 -6.28
N THR A 84 3.98 15.75 -6.80
CA THR A 84 3.68 16.82 -7.75
C THR A 84 4.02 18.21 -7.18
N LYS A 85 3.59 18.49 -5.94
CA LYS A 85 3.91 19.77 -5.27
C LYS A 85 5.41 20.01 -5.10
N LYS A 86 6.18 18.94 -4.90
CA LYS A 86 7.64 18.99 -4.76
C LYS A 86 8.39 18.94 -6.09
N GLY A 87 7.69 18.76 -7.22
CA GLY A 87 8.27 18.69 -8.56
C GLY A 87 8.97 17.36 -8.87
N TYR A 88 8.51 16.26 -8.26
CA TYR A 88 9.01 14.90 -8.54
C TYR A 88 8.04 14.14 -9.44
N SER A 89 8.60 13.35 -10.38
CA SER A 89 7.86 12.35 -11.14
C SER A 89 7.85 11.05 -10.35
N LEU A 90 6.67 10.61 -9.91
CA LEU A 90 6.47 9.38 -9.17
C LEU A 90 5.36 8.57 -9.85
N LYS A 91 5.73 7.43 -10.44
CA LYS A 91 4.81 6.46 -11.03
C LYS A 91 4.54 5.36 -10.01
N MET A 92 3.28 5.04 -9.79
CA MET A 92 2.88 4.10 -8.75
C MET A 92 2.01 2.99 -9.30
N LYS A 93 2.30 1.76 -8.84
CA LYS A 93 1.46 0.59 -9.02
C LYS A 93 0.92 0.19 -7.65
N GLY A 94 -0.39 0.16 -7.49
CA GLY A 94 -1.07 -0.37 -6.31
C GLY A 94 -1.60 -1.75 -6.60
N VAL A 95 -1.50 -2.65 -5.63
CA VAL A 95 -2.02 -4.01 -5.74
C VAL A 95 -2.85 -4.34 -4.51
N ASP A 96 -4.00 -4.96 -4.74
CA ASP A 96 -4.86 -5.51 -3.72
C ASP A 96 -5.42 -6.86 -4.19
N ALA A 97 -5.64 -7.80 -3.27
CA ALA A 97 -6.14 -9.12 -3.62
C ALA A 97 -7.66 -9.16 -3.84
N ASN A 98 -8.41 -8.20 -3.26
CA ASN A 98 -9.86 -8.15 -3.40
C ASN A 98 -10.26 -7.38 -4.68
N PRO A 99 -10.91 -8.03 -5.67
CA PRO A 99 -11.30 -7.38 -6.92
C PRO A 99 -12.21 -6.17 -6.74
N PHE A 100 -13.11 -6.20 -5.75
CA PHE A 100 -14.02 -5.10 -5.48
C PHE A 100 -13.29 -3.87 -4.91
N ILE A 101 -12.27 -4.09 -4.08
CA ILE A 101 -11.38 -3.01 -3.59
C ILE A 101 -10.62 -2.40 -4.76
N VAL A 102 -10.10 -3.24 -5.66
CA VAL A 102 -9.38 -2.79 -6.87
C VAL A 102 -10.28 -1.93 -7.74
N ASP A 103 -11.51 -2.37 -8.05
CA ASP A 103 -12.46 -1.57 -8.84
C ASP A 103 -12.77 -0.22 -8.17
N TYR A 104 -12.96 -0.23 -6.86
CA TYR A 104 -13.18 0.99 -6.09
C TYR A 104 -11.96 1.92 -6.15
N ALA A 105 -10.75 1.41 -5.93
CA ALA A 105 -9.51 2.18 -5.99
C ALA A 105 -9.24 2.73 -7.40
N GLN A 106 -9.47 1.95 -8.46
CA GLN A 106 -9.37 2.39 -9.85
C GLN A 106 -10.32 3.55 -10.13
N SER A 107 -11.57 3.48 -9.64
CA SER A 107 -12.54 4.57 -9.82
C SER A 107 -12.07 5.88 -9.19
N ARG A 108 -11.42 5.80 -8.03
CA ARG A 108 -10.90 6.95 -7.28
C ARG A 108 -9.64 7.55 -7.88
N THR A 109 -8.76 6.69 -8.40
CA THR A 109 -7.47 7.09 -8.95
C THR A 109 -7.53 7.47 -10.43
N LYS A 110 -8.69 7.36 -11.07
CA LYS A 110 -8.90 7.61 -12.52
C LYS A 110 -8.33 8.94 -13.03
N LYS A 111 -8.26 9.96 -12.20
CA LYS A 111 -7.70 11.28 -12.54
C LYS A 111 -6.17 11.36 -12.37
N ASN A 112 -5.56 10.36 -11.78
CA ASN A 112 -4.14 10.30 -11.48
C ASN A 112 -3.45 9.38 -12.50
N ALA A 113 -3.05 9.91 -13.65
CA ALA A 113 -2.46 9.12 -14.75
C ALA A 113 -1.16 8.36 -14.35
N ASN A 114 -0.53 8.78 -13.26
CA ASN A 114 0.66 8.16 -12.70
C ASN A 114 0.36 7.07 -11.66
N ILE A 115 -0.91 6.72 -11.42
CA ILE A 115 -1.34 5.64 -10.53
C ILE A 115 -2.03 4.56 -11.37
N LYS A 116 -1.53 3.32 -11.26
CA LYS A 116 -2.16 2.12 -11.81
C LYS A 116 -2.52 1.18 -10.67
N ILE A 117 -3.75 0.67 -10.65
CA ILE A 117 -4.20 -0.29 -9.64
C ILE A 117 -4.51 -1.62 -10.33
N GLU A 118 -4.04 -2.72 -9.76
CA GLU A 118 -4.20 -4.07 -10.30
C GLU A 118 -4.59 -5.08 -9.20
N ILE A 119 -5.29 -6.14 -9.60
CA ILE A 119 -5.52 -7.30 -8.74
C ILE A 119 -4.22 -8.10 -8.64
N GLY A 120 -3.87 -8.54 -7.45
CA GLY A 120 -2.74 -9.44 -7.26
C GLY A 120 -2.61 -9.92 -5.84
N ASP A 121 -2.09 -11.14 -5.71
CA ASP A 121 -1.71 -11.74 -4.45
C ASP A 121 -0.19 -11.61 -4.26
N VAL A 122 0.22 -11.01 -3.16
CA VAL A 122 1.65 -10.80 -2.84
C VAL A 122 2.43 -12.09 -2.62
N PHE A 123 1.72 -13.21 -2.42
CA PHE A 123 2.30 -14.55 -2.28
C PHE A 123 2.35 -15.34 -3.60
N ASP A 124 1.83 -14.78 -4.69
CA ASP A 124 2.04 -15.39 -6.02
C ASP A 124 3.54 -15.40 -6.34
N LYS A 125 4.04 -16.55 -6.82
CA LYS A 125 5.46 -16.75 -7.17
C LYS A 125 5.99 -15.74 -8.19
N ASN A 126 5.12 -15.18 -9.02
CA ASN A 126 5.45 -14.21 -10.04
C ASN A 126 5.11 -12.77 -9.66
N PHE A 127 4.63 -12.54 -8.44
CA PHE A 127 4.20 -11.20 -8.02
C PHE A 127 5.32 -10.16 -8.19
N PHE A 128 6.50 -10.44 -7.68
CA PHE A 128 7.65 -9.58 -7.80
C PHE A 128 8.44 -9.83 -9.13
N SER A 129 7.76 -9.79 -10.27
CA SER A 129 8.40 -9.96 -11.59
C SER A 129 9.10 -8.70 -12.10
N GLU A 130 8.68 -7.53 -11.63
CA GLU A 130 9.24 -6.23 -12.00
C GLU A 130 10.09 -5.65 -10.86
N SER A 131 10.98 -4.71 -11.18
CA SER A 131 11.76 -3.96 -10.18
C SER A 131 11.18 -2.56 -9.98
N TYR A 132 11.23 -2.07 -8.75
CA TYR A 132 10.74 -0.74 -8.36
C TYR A 132 11.83 0.00 -7.59
N ASP A 133 11.82 1.32 -7.60
CA ASP A 133 12.70 2.10 -6.73
C ASP A 133 12.27 1.97 -5.26
N PHE A 134 10.96 1.74 -5.01
CA PHE A 134 10.40 1.55 -3.66
C PHE A 134 9.27 0.53 -3.66
N VAL A 135 9.21 -0.23 -2.57
CA VAL A 135 8.07 -1.10 -2.24
C VAL A 135 7.49 -0.62 -0.91
N SER A 136 6.20 -0.39 -0.86
CA SER A 136 5.43 0.01 0.31
C SER A 136 4.49 -1.12 0.73
N ALA A 137 4.37 -1.33 2.04
CA ALA A 137 3.41 -2.23 2.66
C ALA A 137 2.81 -1.51 3.88
N ASN A 138 2.09 -0.41 3.62
CA ASN A 138 1.60 0.49 4.65
C ASN A 138 0.31 -0.06 5.28
N ILE A 139 0.33 -0.33 6.60
CA ILE A 139 -0.81 -0.90 7.35
C ILE A 139 -1.30 -2.21 6.68
N PHE A 140 -0.38 -3.04 6.20
CA PHE A 140 -0.68 -4.25 5.45
C PHE A 140 -0.11 -5.52 6.12
N LEU A 141 1.14 -5.48 6.59
CA LEU A 141 1.83 -6.67 7.09
C LEU A 141 1.21 -7.26 8.37
N HIS A 142 0.33 -6.55 9.06
CA HIS A 142 -0.33 -7.05 10.26
C HIS A 142 -1.35 -8.17 9.99
N HIS A 143 -1.77 -8.35 8.74
CA HIS A 143 -2.64 -9.45 8.31
C HIS A 143 -1.91 -10.81 8.23
N PHE A 144 -0.56 -10.83 8.26
CA PHE A 144 0.25 -12.01 7.96
C PHE A 144 0.95 -12.58 9.20
N SER A 145 1.27 -13.88 9.17
CA SER A 145 2.14 -14.53 10.13
C SER A 145 3.58 -14.02 10.02
N GLU A 146 4.41 -14.31 11.02
CA GLU A 146 5.83 -13.92 11.01
C GLU A 146 6.57 -14.55 9.83
N GLU A 147 6.27 -15.81 9.51
CA GLU A 147 6.87 -16.55 8.40
C GLU A 147 6.50 -15.93 7.04
N GLU A 148 5.24 -15.53 6.88
CA GLU A 148 4.75 -14.85 5.68
C GLU A 148 5.38 -13.46 5.52
N ILE A 149 5.52 -12.70 6.59
CA ILE A 149 6.22 -11.40 6.58
C ILE A 149 7.68 -11.58 6.16
N ILE A 150 8.38 -12.58 6.70
CA ILE A 150 9.77 -12.87 6.33
C ILE A 150 9.85 -13.23 4.84
N SER A 151 8.96 -14.11 4.38
CA SER A 151 8.88 -14.50 2.97
C SER A 151 8.63 -13.29 2.05
N PHE A 152 7.68 -12.44 2.40
CA PHE A 152 7.39 -11.20 1.66
C PHE A 152 8.62 -10.29 1.57
N ILE A 153 9.29 -10.03 2.69
CA ILE A 153 10.49 -9.16 2.73
C ILE A 153 11.62 -9.74 1.87
N GLN A 154 11.86 -11.06 1.96
CA GLN A 154 12.89 -11.73 1.16
C GLN A 154 12.64 -11.63 -0.35
N GLN A 155 11.38 -11.59 -0.77
CA GLN A 155 11.01 -11.42 -2.17
C GLN A 155 11.03 -9.95 -2.62
N ALA A 156 10.65 -9.02 -1.74
CA ALA A 156 10.56 -7.60 -2.05
C ALA A 156 11.93 -6.90 -2.15
N ILE A 157 12.86 -7.20 -1.23
CA ILE A 157 14.19 -6.54 -1.17
C ILE A 157 14.98 -6.65 -2.49
N PRO A 158 15.10 -7.83 -3.16
CA PRO A 158 15.84 -7.94 -4.40
C PRO A 158 15.21 -7.17 -5.58
N LYS A 159 13.98 -6.71 -5.43
CA LYS A 159 13.22 -5.99 -6.47
C LYS A 159 13.21 -4.48 -6.27
N THR A 160 13.87 -4.00 -5.21
CA THR A 160 14.15 -2.57 -5.08
C THR A 160 15.46 -2.23 -5.78
N ASN A 161 15.42 -1.21 -6.65
CA ASN A 161 16.62 -0.68 -7.29
C ASN A 161 17.52 -0.05 -6.21
N GLN A 162 18.78 -0.46 -6.15
CA GLN A 162 19.79 0.12 -5.26
C GLN A 162 20.38 1.42 -5.83
#